data_b3aa9d96382d7a94ef2e4d3f79dfdb65
#
_entry.id   b3aa9d96382d7a94ef2e4d3f79dfdb65
#
_cell.length_a   1.000
_cell.length_b   1.000
_cell.length_c   1.000
_cell.angle_alpha   90.00
_cell.angle_beta   90.00
_cell.angle_gamma   90.00
#
_symmetry.space_group_name_H-M   'P 1'
#
loop_
_entity.id
_entity.type
_entity.pdbx_description
1 polymer ?
#
loop_
_entity_poly.entity_id
_entity_poly.type
_entity_poly.pdbx_seq_one_letter_code
_entity_poly.pdbx_strand_id
1 'polypeptide(L)'
;MNTKINIVLADDEVLFRKGISFLLQREPNFNIVFEANDGQELVDYLKSVEILPDIVITDLKMPNLNGVETTKILHAEFPELKVIALTSYNTPSFISNMIQVGAVSYIVKNASPEEVVLTINEVSNKGFYYNEEVMKVIYKDIISGKQALKSDLDSMQLTSREIEILKL
;
A
#
# COMPACT_ATOMS: atom_id res chain seq x y z
N MET A 1 -22.04 6.32 -17.32
CA MET A 1 -20.66 6.54 -17.74
C MET A 1 -19.70 5.85 -16.79
N ASN A 2 -18.91 4.95 -17.33
CA ASN A 2 -17.95 4.24 -16.50
C ASN A 2 -16.68 5.08 -16.35
N THR A 3 -16.52 5.69 -15.19
CA THR A 3 -15.28 6.38 -14.85
C THR A 3 -14.22 5.33 -14.55
N LYS A 4 -13.06 5.46 -15.15
CA LYS A 4 -11.94 4.54 -14.85
C LYS A 4 -11.37 4.84 -13.49
N ILE A 5 -10.87 3.78 -12.84
CA ILE A 5 -10.14 3.89 -11.59
C ILE A 5 -8.69 4.24 -11.94
N ASN A 6 -8.23 5.40 -11.51
CA ASN A 6 -6.86 5.85 -11.74
C ASN A 6 -5.93 5.30 -10.67
N ILE A 7 -4.91 4.57 -11.08
CA ILE A 7 -4.03 3.82 -10.21
C ILE A 7 -2.58 4.25 -10.42
N VAL A 8 -1.85 4.40 -9.32
CA VAL A 8 -0.40 4.59 -9.33
C VAL A 8 0.25 3.36 -8.69
N LEU A 9 1.32 2.88 -9.31
CA LEU A 9 2.12 1.76 -8.79
C LEU A 9 3.47 2.29 -8.30
N ALA A 10 3.91 1.81 -7.14
CA ALA A 10 5.23 2.12 -6.59
C ALA A 10 5.93 0.83 -6.16
N ASP A 11 7.04 0.51 -6.82
CA ASP A 11 7.80 -0.71 -6.55
C ASP A 11 9.17 -0.56 -7.22
N ASP A 12 10.24 -0.86 -6.49
CA ASP A 12 11.59 -0.80 -7.04
C ASP A 12 11.96 -2.03 -7.88
N GLU A 13 11.17 -3.09 -7.81
CA GLU A 13 11.31 -4.25 -8.67
C GLU A 13 10.67 -3.95 -10.03
N VAL A 14 11.47 -3.40 -10.94
CA VAL A 14 10.96 -2.88 -12.23
C VAL A 14 10.20 -3.95 -13.01
N LEU A 15 10.74 -5.17 -13.10
CA LEU A 15 10.10 -6.23 -13.87
C LEU A 15 8.74 -6.62 -13.30
N PHE A 16 8.65 -6.76 -11.98
CA PHE A 16 7.39 -7.06 -11.32
C PHE A 16 6.38 -5.92 -11.54
N ARG A 17 6.81 -4.68 -11.33
CA ARG A 17 5.94 -3.52 -11.52
C ARG A 17 5.40 -3.44 -12.95
N LYS A 18 6.26 -3.64 -13.95
CA LYS A 18 5.83 -3.65 -15.34
C LYS A 18 4.85 -4.78 -15.64
N GLY A 19 5.05 -5.95 -15.04
CA GLY A 19 4.13 -7.07 -15.19
C GLY A 19 2.76 -6.78 -14.62
N ILE A 20 2.70 -6.21 -13.41
CA ILE A 20 1.43 -5.82 -12.79
C ILE A 20 0.75 -4.72 -13.59
N SER A 21 1.50 -3.72 -14.02
CA SER A 21 0.97 -2.64 -14.86
C SER A 21 0.31 -3.20 -16.12
N PHE A 22 0.99 -4.12 -16.80
CA PHE A 22 0.47 -4.77 -18.00
C PHE A 22 -0.84 -5.51 -17.71
N LEU A 23 -0.86 -6.30 -16.63
CA LEU A 23 -2.06 -7.06 -16.26
C LEU A 23 -3.25 -6.15 -15.92
N LEU A 24 -3.00 -5.10 -15.15
CA LEU A 24 -4.06 -4.19 -14.73
C LEU A 24 -4.61 -3.36 -15.88
N GLN A 25 -3.76 -2.98 -16.84
CA GLN A 25 -4.20 -2.22 -18.01
C GLN A 25 -5.12 -3.01 -18.92
N ARG A 26 -5.16 -4.33 -18.79
CA ARG A 26 -6.10 -5.16 -19.55
C ARG A 26 -7.52 -5.05 -19.03
N GLU A 27 -7.70 -4.56 -17.82
CA GLU A 27 -9.03 -4.34 -17.27
C GLU A 27 -9.60 -3.02 -17.81
N PRO A 28 -10.79 -3.05 -18.43
CA PRO A 28 -11.33 -1.84 -19.07
C PRO A 28 -11.57 -0.67 -18.13
N ASN A 29 -11.80 -0.96 -16.84
CA ASN A 29 -12.09 0.08 -15.84
C ASN A 29 -10.87 0.57 -15.09
N PHE A 30 -9.67 0.09 -15.41
CA PHE A 30 -8.44 0.53 -14.75
C PHE A 30 -7.59 1.39 -15.67
N ASN A 31 -6.92 2.38 -15.08
CA ASN A 31 -6.02 3.27 -15.79
C ASN A 31 -4.77 3.50 -14.93
N ILE A 32 -3.61 3.01 -15.40
CA ILE A 32 -2.35 3.24 -14.69
C ILE A 32 -1.80 4.58 -15.13
N VAL A 33 -1.82 5.55 -14.22
CA VAL A 33 -1.44 6.94 -14.56
C VAL A 33 0.01 7.25 -14.27
N PHE A 34 0.68 6.48 -13.40
CA PHE A 34 2.09 6.69 -13.07
C PHE A 34 2.67 5.45 -12.44
N GLU A 35 3.98 5.24 -12.66
CA GLU A 35 4.76 4.19 -12.03
C GLU A 35 5.98 4.80 -11.37
N ALA A 36 6.14 4.57 -10.07
CA ALA A 36 7.25 5.09 -9.28
C ALA A 36 8.23 3.97 -8.93
N ASN A 37 9.52 4.29 -8.92
CA ASN A 37 10.56 3.35 -8.51
C ASN A 37 10.74 3.27 -6.99
N ASP A 38 10.26 4.27 -6.27
CA ASP A 38 10.35 4.32 -4.80
C ASP A 38 9.30 5.27 -4.23
N GLY A 39 9.25 5.34 -2.90
CA GLY A 39 8.27 6.17 -2.21
C GLY A 39 8.47 7.66 -2.41
N GLN A 40 9.72 8.11 -2.52
CA GLN A 40 10.00 9.54 -2.72
C GLN A 40 9.50 10.01 -4.08
N GLU A 41 9.75 9.22 -5.13
CA GLU A 41 9.26 9.50 -6.47
C GLU A 41 7.74 9.56 -6.50
N LEU A 42 7.08 8.66 -5.76
CA LEU A 42 5.63 8.65 -5.63
C LEU A 42 5.12 9.93 -4.96
N VAL A 43 5.69 10.30 -3.83
CA VAL A 43 5.28 11.50 -3.10
C VAL A 43 5.48 12.75 -3.95
N ASP A 44 6.62 12.85 -4.63
CA ASP A 44 6.90 13.99 -5.51
C ASP A 44 5.89 14.09 -6.63
N TYR A 45 5.54 12.96 -7.23
CA TYR A 45 4.50 12.93 -8.27
C TYR A 45 3.16 13.44 -7.74
N LEU A 46 2.73 12.94 -6.57
CA LEU A 46 1.43 13.32 -6.01
C LEU A 46 1.37 14.81 -5.65
N LYS A 47 2.49 15.39 -5.27
CA LYS A 47 2.56 16.84 -4.98
C LYS A 47 2.53 17.69 -6.25
N SER A 48 2.86 17.11 -7.40
CA SER A 48 2.96 17.83 -8.67
C SER A 48 1.68 17.82 -9.51
N VAL A 49 0.73 16.92 -9.24
CA VAL A 49 -0.46 16.76 -10.06
C VAL A 49 -1.64 17.53 -9.49
N GLU A 50 -2.49 18.01 -10.38
CA GLU A 50 -3.71 18.72 -9.98
C GLU A 50 -4.81 17.75 -9.55
N ILE A 51 -4.90 16.61 -10.23
CA ILE A 51 -5.92 15.60 -9.95
C ILE A 51 -5.22 14.37 -9.39
N LEU A 52 -5.55 14.01 -8.15
CA LEU A 52 -4.98 12.83 -7.50
C LEU A 52 -5.54 11.55 -8.11
N PRO A 53 -4.74 10.46 -8.12
CA PRO A 53 -5.28 9.15 -8.47
C PRO A 53 -6.29 8.69 -7.42
N ASP A 54 -7.02 7.63 -7.74
CA ASP A 54 -7.97 7.04 -6.79
C ASP A 54 -7.27 6.10 -5.83
N ILE A 55 -6.31 5.33 -6.33
CA ILE A 55 -5.64 4.26 -5.58
C ILE A 55 -4.13 4.31 -5.85
N VAL A 56 -3.36 4.12 -4.78
CA VAL A 56 -1.93 3.86 -4.85
C VAL A 56 -1.70 2.42 -4.43
N ILE A 57 -0.95 1.67 -5.22
CA ILE A 57 -0.49 0.33 -4.86
C ILE A 57 1.01 0.41 -4.64
N THR A 58 1.47 0.13 -3.43
CA THR A 58 2.87 0.31 -3.06
C THR A 58 3.47 -0.94 -2.45
N ASP A 59 4.74 -1.19 -2.76
CA ASP A 59 5.51 -2.20 -2.05
C ASP A 59 5.92 -1.65 -0.67
N LEU A 60 6.35 -2.55 0.21
CA LEU A 60 6.78 -2.22 1.56
C LEU A 60 8.24 -1.77 1.58
N LYS A 61 9.13 -2.56 1.00
CA LYS A 61 10.56 -2.25 0.99
C LYS A 61 10.96 -1.61 -0.32
N MET A 62 11.35 -0.36 -0.22
CA MET A 62 11.82 0.44 -1.35
C MET A 62 12.95 1.35 -0.87
N PRO A 63 13.91 1.71 -1.74
CA PRO A 63 14.95 2.67 -1.35
C PRO A 63 14.37 4.08 -1.16
N ASN A 64 15.14 4.93 -0.51
CA ASN A 64 14.84 6.33 -0.23
C ASN A 64 13.67 6.53 0.74
N LEU A 65 12.51 5.99 0.42
CA LEU A 65 11.33 6.08 1.27
C LEU A 65 10.56 4.76 1.14
N ASN A 66 10.48 3.98 2.22
CA ASN A 66 9.80 2.68 2.19
C ASN A 66 8.28 2.84 2.21
N GLY A 67 7.56 1.72 2.04
CA GLY A 67 6.10 1.74 1.92
C GLY A 67 5.39 2.18 3.19
N VAL A 68 5.94 1.88 4.37
CA VAL A 68 5.35 2.30 5.64
C VAL A 68 5.45 3.82 5.80
N GLU A 69 6.64 4.36 5.58
CA GLU A 69 6.86 5.82 5.64
C GLU A 69 6.03 6.54 4.59
N THR A 70 6.01 6.01 3.37
CA THR A 70 5.23 6.56 2.27
C THR A 70 3.76 6.61 2.64
N THR A 71 3.20 5.51 3.12
CA THR A 71 1.78 5.42 3.48
C THR A 71 1.45 6.42 4.59
N LYS A 72 2.33 6.57 5.56
CA LYS A 72 2.14 7.53 6.64
C LYS A 72 2.05 8.97 6.11
N ILE A 73 2.93 9.32 5.18
CA ILE A 73 2.90 10.65 4.54
C ILE A 73 1.61 10.83 3.74
N LEU A 74 1.23 9.83 2.94
CA LEU A 74 0.03 9.92 2.11
C LEU A 74 -1.23 10.04 2.95
N HIS A 75 -1.31 9.30 4.06
CA HIS A 75 -2.46 9.37 4.94
C HIS A 75 -2.58 10.75 5.59
N ALA A 76 -1.46 11.40 5.93
CA ALA A 76 -1.45 12.72 6.52
C ALA A 76 -1.75 13.83 5.52
N GLU A 77 -1.16 13.77 4.32
CA GLU A 77 -1.25 14.85 3.34
C GLU A 77 -2.37 14.68 2.31
N PHE A 78 -2.75 13.42 2.03
CA PHE A 78 -3.78 13.10 1.05
C PHE A 78 -4.76 12.08 1.66
N PRO A 79 -5.55 12.47 2.66
CA PRO A 79 -6.35 11.52 3.45
C PRO A 79 -7.41 10.75 2.67
N GLU A 80 -7.81 11.24 1.51
CA GLU A 80 -8.80 10.56 0.68
C GLU A 80 -8.19 9.53 -0.26
N LEU A 81 -6.86 9.55 -0.43
CA LEU A 81 -6.17 8.62 -1.30
C LEU A 81 -6.13 7.24 -0.64
N LYS A 82 -6.53 6.22 -1.39
CA LYS A 82 -6.57 4.85 -0.89
C LYS A 82 -5.26 4.15 -1.21
N VAL A 83 -4.63 3.58 -0.20
CA VAL A 83 -3.33 2.92 -0.33
C VAL A 83 -3.49 1.42 -0.11
N ILE A 84 -3.05 0.64 -1.09
CA ILE A 84 -3.02 -0.83 -1.03
C ILE A 84 -1.56 -1.26 -0.96
N ALA A 85 -1.22 -2.11 0.00
CA ALA A 85 0.10 -2.74 0.04
C ALA A 85 0.13 -3.95 -0.88
N LEU A 86 1.16 -4.07 -1.72
CA LEU A 86 1.39 -5.23 -2.57
C LEU A 86 2.85 -5.63 -2.40
N THR A 87 3.11 -6.68 -1.63
CA THR A 87 4.45 -6.97 -1.15
C THR A 87 4.70 -8.46 -0.96
N SER A 88 5.98 -8.84 -0.93
CA SER A 88 6.39 -10.22 -0.61
C SER A 88 6.34 -10.52 0.89
N TYR A 89 6.19 -9.50 1.74
CA TYR A 89 6.25 -9.65 3.19
C TYR A 89 4.84 -9.84 3.76
N ASN A 90 4.58 -11.01 4.32
CA ASN A 90 3.23 -11.37 4.78
C ASN A 90 3.16 -11.78 6.25
N THR A 91 4.16 -11.42 7.05
CA THR A 91 4.09 -11.69 8.49
C THR A 91 3.04 -10.79 9.14
N PRO A 92 2.44 -11.22 10.26
CA PRO A 92 1.48 -10.37 10.98
C PRO A 92 2.01 -8.98 11.31
N SER A 93 3.29 -8.86 11.63
CA SER A 93 3.93 -7.58 11.95
C SER A 93 3.85 -6.60 10.80
N PHE A 94 4.20 -7.04 9.59
CA PHE A 94 4.17 -6.18 8.41
C PHE A 94 2.73 -5.77 8.07
N ILE A 95 1.80 -6.70 8.18
CA ILE A 95 0.38 -6.43 7.95
C ILE A 95 -0.12 -5.37 8.93
N SER A 96 0.13 -5.59 10.24
CA SER A 96 -0.26 -4.64 11.29
C SER A 96 0.29 -3.25 11.04
N ASN A 97 1.58 -3.15 10.73
CA ASN A 97 2.23 -1.87 10.50
C ASN A 97 1.57 -1.09 9.36
N MET A 98 1.32 -1.75 8.25
CA MET A 98 0.74 -1.08 7.09
C MET A 98 -0.70 -0.63 7.35
N ILE A 99 -1.51 -1.48 7.99
CA ILE A 99 -2.88 -1.12 8.31
C ILE A 99 -2.91 0.05 9.30
N GLN A 100 -2.04 0.04 10.29
CA GLN A 100 -2.01 1.09 11.32
C GLN A 100 -1.60 2.45 10.76
N VAL A 101 -0.75 2.50 9.75
CA VAL A 101 -0.37 3.77 9.14
C VAL A 101 -1.32 4.23 8.04
N GLY A 102 -2.37 3.45 7.75
CA GLY A 102 -3.46 3.89 6.90
C GLY A 102 -3.72 3.09 5.64
N ALA A 103 -3.03 1.97 5.41
CA ALA A 103 -3.33 1.13 4.25
C ALA A 103 -4.75 0.56 4.38
N VAL A 104 -5.49 0.57 3.29
CA VAL A 104 -6.88 0.09 3.27
C VAL A 104 -7.00 -1.33 2.73
N SER A 105 -5.90 -1.91 2.27
CA SER A 105 -5.82 -3.31 1.90
C SER A 105 -4.36 -3.78 1.86
N TYR A 106 -4.17 -5.09 1.86
CA TYR A 106 -2.84 -5.71 1.89
C TYR A 106 -2.87 -6.98 1.05
N ILE A 107 -2.04 -7.04 0.02
CA ILE A 107 -1.95 -8.17 -0.90
C ILE A 107 -0.52 -8.67 -0.95
N VAL A 108 -0.34 -9.99 -0.93
CA VAL A 108 1.00 -10.58 -1.14
C VAL A 108 1.26 -10.73 -2.64
N LYS A 109 2.52 -10.60 -3.05
CA LYS A 109 2.92 -10.61 -4.46
C LYS A 109 2.65 -11.93 -5.18
N ASN A 110 2.44 -13.03 -4.44
CA ASN A 110 2.09 -14.32 -5.05
C ASN A 110 0.57 -14.51 -5.22
N ALA A 111 -0.23 -13.49 -4.94
CA ALA A 111 -1.67 -13.55 -5.17
C ALA A 111 -1.97 -13.69 -6.66
N SER A 112 -3.11 -14.29 -6.97
CA SER A 112 -3.54 -14.42 -8.37
C SER A 112 -3.91 -13.05 -8.96
N PRO A 113 -3.80 -12.88 -10.28
CA PRO A 113 -4.27 -11.65 -10.92
C PRO A 113 -5.73 -11.33 -10.60
N GLU A 114 -6.57 -12.36 -10.49
CA GLU A 114 -7.98 -12.19 -10.15
C GLU A 114 -8.16 -11.60 -8.76
N GLU A 115 -7.34 -12.02 -7.80
CA GLU A 115 -7.40 -11.48 -6.44
C GLU A 115 -6.99 -10.01 -6.41
N VAL A 116 -5.97 -9.63 -7.18
CA VAL A 116 -5.54 -8.24 -7.27
C VAL A 116 -6.65 -7.37 -7.86
N VAL A 117 -7.26 -7.82 -8.95
CA VAL A 117 -8.37 -7.10 -9.61
C VAL A 117 -9.56 -6.97 -8.66
N LEU A 118 -9.93 -8.06 -7.99
CA LEU A 118 -11.02 -8.05 -7.01
C LEU A 118 -10.74 -7.03 -5.91
N THR A 119 -9.53 -7.03 -5.37
CA THR A 119 -9.16 -6.12 -4.29
C THR A 119 -9.28 -4.66 -4.72
N ILE A 120 -8.79 -4.32 -5.91
CA ILE A 120 -8.87 -2.95 -6.42
C ILE A 120 -10.34 -2.52 -6.56
N ASN A 121 -11.18 -3.38 -7.13
CA ASN A 121 -12.60 -3.08 -7.29
C ASN A 121 -13.31 -2.91 -5.94
N GLU A 122 -13.02 -3.78 -4.99
CA GLU A 122 -13.60 -3.71 -3.65
C GLU A 122 -13.17 -2.43 -2.91
N VAL A 123 -11.89 -2.09 -2.99
CA VAL A 123 -11.36 -0.85 -2.39
C VAL A 123 -12.02 0.36 -3.02
N SER A 124 -12.16 0.37 -4.35
CA SER A 124 -12.82 1.48 -5.05
C SER A 124 -14.27 1.64 -4.63
N ASN A 125 -14.99 0.54 -4.46
CA ASN A 125 -16.42 0.58 -4.15
C ASN A 125 -16.71 0.83 -2.67
N LYS A 126 -15.94 0.21 -1.77
CA LYS A 126 -16.21 0.21 -0.33
C LYS A 126 -15.28 1.10 0.48
N GLY A 127 -14.14 1.47 -0.08
CA GLY A 127 -13.11 2.24 0.62
C GLY A 127 -12.03 1.40 1.27
N PHE A 128 -12.24 0.10 1.42
CA PHE A 128 -11.28 -0.84 2.00
C PHE A 128 -11.62 -2.26 1.56
N TYR A 129 -10.64 -3.16 1.69
CA TYR A 129 -10.89 -4.59 1.52
C TYR A 129 -9.81 -5.38 2.23
N TYR A 130 -10.22 -6.28 3.13
CA TYR A 130 -9.30 -7.15 3.87
C TYR A 130 -9.73 -8.60 3.66
N ASN A 131 -8.80 -9.43 3.15
CA ASN A 131 -9.07 -10.86 3.04
C ASN A 131 -9.08 -11.49 4.45
N GLU A 132 -9.41 -12.77 4.52
CA GLU A 132 -9.55 -13.47 5.80
C GLU A 132 -8.26 -13.44 6.62
N GLU A 133 -7.11 -13.64 5.99
CA GLU A 133 -5.81 -13.63 6.66
C GLU A 133 -5.52 -12.28 7.30
N VAL A 134 -5.75 -11.19 6.57
CA VAL A 134 -5.56 -9.83 7.07
C VAL A 134 -6.55 -9.55 8.20
N MET A 135 -7.80 -9.98 8.05
CA MET A 135 -8.81 -9.80 9.10
C MET A 135 -8.41 -10.48 10.40
N LYS A 136 -7.78 -11.66 10.33
CA LYS A 136 -7.30 -12.35 11.53
C LYS A 136 -6.23 -11.54 12.24
N VAL A 137 -5.33 -10.91 11.51
CA VAL A 137 -4.29 -10.06 12.09
C VAL A 137 -4.93 -8.85 12.79
N ILE A 138 -5.85 -8.17 12.12
CA ILE A 138 -6.55 -7.01 12.70
C ILE A 138 -7.29 -7.41 13.98
N TYR A 139 -7.97 -8.53 13.96
CA TYR A 139 -8.70 -9.04 15.13
C TYR A 139 -7.77 -9.27 16.31
N LYS A 140 -6.63 -9.94 16.08
CA LYS A 140 -5.63 -10.18 17.12
C LYS A 140 -5.05 -8.90 17.69
N ASP A 141 -4.81 -7.90 16.84
CA ASP A 141 -4.28 -6.61 17.27
C ASP A 141 -5.26 -5.90 18.20
N ILE A 142 -6.55 -5.93 17.87
CA ILE A 142 -7.57 -5.31 18.69
C ILE A 142 -7.61 -5.96 20.08
N ILE A 143 -7.55 -7.29 20.14
CA ILE A 143 -7.61 -8.02 21.41
C ILE A 143 -6.36 -7.78 22.25
N SER A 144 -5.17 -7.74 21.64
CA SER A 144 -3.90 -7.60 22.35
C SER A 144 -3.55 -6.18 22.76
N GLY A 145 -4.32 -5.18 22.30
CA GLY A 145 -4.11 -3.79 22.66
C GLY A 145 -2.97 -3.09 21.95
N LYS A 146 -2.48 -3.63 20.85
CA LYS A 146 -1.51 -2.97 19.96
C LYS A 146 -0.08 -2.78 20.48
N GLN A 147 0.28 -3.40 21.59
CA GLN A 147 1.65 -3.27 22.11
C GLN A 147 2.68 -3.95 21.20
N ALA A 148 2.24 -4.93 20.43
CA ALA A 148 3.10 -5.65 19.51
C ALA A 148 3.68 -4.74 18.41
N LEU A 149 3.00 -3.67 18.05
CA LEU A 149 3.41 -2.79 16.97
C LEU A 149 4.82 -2.21 17.16
N LYS A 150 5.13 -1.77 18.38
CA LYS A 150 6.44 -1.20 18.69
C LYS A 150 7.56 -2.23 18.55
N SER A 151 7.33 -3.43 19.08
CA SER A 151 8.28 -4.52 18.94
C SER A 151 8.48 -4.92 17.48
N ASP A 152 7.41 -4.91 16.72
CA ASP A 152 7.45 -5.29 15.32
C ASP A 152 8.18 -4.27 14.46
N LEU A 153 8.05 -2.99 14.78
CA LEU A 153 8.82 -1.95 14.12
C LEU A 153 10.32 -2.14 14.36
N ASP A 154 10.70 -2.51 15.58
CA ASP A 154 12.09 -2.82 15.89
C ASP A 154 12.56 -4.06 15.11
N SER A 155 11.72 -5.07 14.97
CA SER A 155 12.06 -6.30 14.25
C SER A 155 12.21 -6.08 12.74
N MET A 156 11.67 -5.01 12.20
CA MET A 156 11.88 -4.60 10.81
C MET A 156 13.27 -3.99 10.60
N GLN A 157 14.08 -3.88 11.64
CA GLN A 157 15.42 -3.30 11.57
C GLN A 157 15.44 -1.89 10.98
N LEU A 158 14.49 -1.08 11.37
CA LEU A 158 14.44 0.31 10.97
C LEU A 158 15.60 1.08 11.58
N THR A 159 16.10 2.07 10.87
CA THR A 159 17.10 2.99 11.42
C THR A 159 16.47 3.80 12.56
N SER A 160 17.31 4.37 13.43
CA SER A 160 16.82 5.20 14.53
C SER A 160 15.92 6.33 14.01
N ARG A 161 16.28 6.91 12.87
CA ARG A 161 15.50 7.97 12.25
C ARG A 161 14.13 7.47 11.77
N GLU A 162 14.10 6.30 11.15
CA GLU A 162 12.86 5.71 10.68
C GLU A 162 11.93 5.38 11.84
N ILE A 163 12.48 4.83 12.92
CA ILE A 163 11.71 4.54 14.12
C ILE A 163 11.15 5.82 14.73
N GLU A 164 11.95 6.88 14.78
CA GLU A 164 11.52 8.16 15.30
C GLU A 164 10.36 8.76 14.51
N ILE A 165 10.43 8.70 13.17
CA ILE A 165 9.36 9.16 12.29
C ILE A 165 8.07 8.37 12.54
N LEU A 166 8.16 7.06 12.70
CA LEU A 166 6.99 6.21 12.92
C LEU A 166 6.36 6.38 14.30
N LYS A 167 7.09 6.93 15.27
CA LYS A 167 6.57 7.21 16.61
C LYS A 167 5.81 8.53 16.69
N LEU A 168 5.97 9.37 15.69
CA LEU A 168 5.25 10.63 15.63
C LEU A 168 3.77 10.40 15.24
#